data_8739edfda9b53bd10a6ceb7d41775957
#
_entry.id   8739edfda9b53bd10a6ceb7d41775957
#
_cell.length_a   1.000
_cell.length_b   1.000
_cell.length_c   1.000
_cell.angle_alpha   90.00
_cell.angle_beta   90.00
_cell.angle_gamma   90.00
#
_symmetry.space_group_name_H-M   'P 1'
#
loop_
_entity.id
_entity.type
_entity.pdbx_description
1 polymer ?
#
loop_
_entity_poly.entity_id
_entity_poly.type
_entity_poly.pdbx_seq_one_letter_code
_entity_poly.pdbx_strand_id
1 'polypeptide(L)'
;RVPELVFLNLDEAFGRTEGDEEIQDLLQGSRGLNLGLHFLSGALTFDPAVTKVGAELASRIVWLDAFLTNVDRTFRNTNMLMWHKELWLIDHGASLYFHYSWVNWQKHAVSPFVQVKDHVLLPEASGLEEADAEMKRLLTEEKIREIVALIPDDWLHWSESPGRPQEIREIYIRFLCERLAHSETFIKEAQDARKALI
;
A
#
# COMPACT_ATOMS: atom_id res chain seq x y z
N ARG A 1 -2.77 7.19 -9.74
CA ARG A 1 -2.35 6.05 -10.59
C ARG A 1 -1.31 5.23 -9.87
N VAL A 2 -1.11 3.99 -10.34
CA VAL A 2 0.00 3.10 -9.96
C VAL A 2 0.65 2.58 -11.24
N PRO A 3 1.95 2.24 -11.24
CA PRO A 3 2.59 1.58 -12.39
C PRO A 3 1.89 0.26 -12.73
N GLU A 4 1.93 -0.10 -14.01
CA GLU A 4 1.44 -1.42 -14.44
C GLU A 4 2.24 -2.53 -13.76
N LEU A 5 1.53 -3.54 -13.27
CA LEU A 5 2.11 -4.68 -12.57
C LEU A 5 2.10 -5.89 -13.49
N VAL A 6 3.21 -6.64 -13.51
CA VAL A 6 3.33 -7.89 -14.25
C VAL A 6 3.95 -8.98 -13.39
N PHE A 7 3.57 -10.21 -13.61
CA PHE A 7 4.26 -11.35 -13.03
C PHE A 7 5.46 -11.74 -13.91
N LEU A 8 6.62 -11.91 -13.29
CA LEU A 8 7.85 -12.32 -13.93
C LEU A 8 8.36 -13.59 -13.25
N ASN A 9 8.63 -14.63 -14.05
CA ASN A 9 9.30 -15.82 -13.54
C ASN A 9 10.78 -15.76 -13.91
N LEU A 10 11.65 -15.56 -12.92
CA LEU A 10 13.09 -15.48 -13.11
C LEU A 10 13.70 -16.87 -13.00
N ASP A 11 14.32 -17.34 -14.09
CA ASP A 11 14.98 -18.62 -14.14
C ASP A 11 16.39 -18.62 -13.49
N GLU A 12 16.98 -19.82 -13.34
CA GLU A 12 18.30 -19.98 -12.72
C GLU A 12 19.45 -19.36 -13.52
N ALA A 13 19.25 -19.07 -14.79
CA ALA A 13 20.30 -18.48 -15.64
C ALA A 13 20.32 -16.95 -15.51
N PHE A 14 19.24 -16.36 -14.97
CA PHE A 14 19.14 -14.92 -14.81
C PHE A 14 20.23 -14.40 -13.86
N GLY A 15 21.00 -13.44 -14.31
CA GLY A 15 22.08 -12.83 -13.53
C GLY A 15 23.41 -13.58 -13.53
N ARG A 16 23.56 -14.73 -14.20
CA ARG A 16 24.87 -15.46 -14.28
C ARG A 16 26.01 -14.66 -14.90
N THR A 17 25.68 -13.68 -15.74
CA THR A 17 26.64 -12.81 -16.42
C THR A 17 26.87 -11.47 -15.68
N GLU A 18 26.19 -11.27 -14.54
CA GLU A 18 26.42 -10.09 -13.71
C GLU A 18 27.80 -10.18 -13.05
N GLY A 19 28.58 -9.11 -13.17
CA GLY A 19 29.94 -9.05 -12.64
C GLY A 19 30.04 -8.57 -11.19
N ASP A 20 28.96 -7.97 -10.66
CA ASP A 20 28.86 -7.51 -9.28
C ASP A 20 28.27 -8.63 -8.42
N GLU A 21 29.04 -9.07 -7.40
CA GLU A 21 28.65 -10.17 -6.52
C GLU A 21 27.37 -9.87 -5.72
N GLU A 22 27.20 -8.62 -5.24
CA GLU A 22 26.00 -8.23 -4.47
C GLU A 22 24.74 -8.27 -5.36
N ILE A 23 24.85 -7.78 -6.60
CA ILE A 23 23.75 -7.85 -7.56
C ILE A 23 23.47 -9.32 -7.95
N GLN A 24 24.53 -10.12 -8.13
CA GLN A 24 24.38 -11.54 -8.46
C GLN A 24 23.64 -12.30 -7.35
N ASP A 25 23.96 -12.05 -6.07
CA ASP A 25 23.28 -12.65 -4.92
C ASP A 25 21.81 -12.23 -4.86
N LEU A 26 21.50 -10.95 -5.09
CA LEU A 26 20.13 -10.45 -5.17
C LEU A 26 19.34 -11.15 -6.29
N LEU A 27 19.91 -11.28 -7.47
CA LEU A 27 19.28 -11.94 -8.61
C LEU A 27 19.08 -13.45 -8.36
N GLN A 28 20.01 -14.10 -7.69
CA GLN A 28 19.86 -15.50 -7.27
C GLN A 28 18.78 -15.67 -6.21
N GLY A 29 18.68 -14.74 -5.24
CA GLY A 29 17.62 -14.72 -4.24
C GLY A 29 16.23 -14.40 -4.81
N SER A 30 16.18 -13.81 -6.01
CA SER A 30 14.93 -13.43 -6.71
C SER A 30 14.43 -14.49 -7.68
N ARG A 31 14.92 -15.72 -7.62
CA ARG A 31 14.44 -16.82 -8.49
C ARG A 31 12.98 -17.14 -8.24
N GLY A 32 12.28 -17.56 -9.30
CA GLY A 32 10.87 -17.91 -9.26
C GLY A 32 9.96 -16.73 -9.58
N LEU A 33 8.78 -16.73 -9.00
CA LEU A 33 7.73 -15.75 -9.31
C LEU A 33 7.98 -14.41 -8.62
N ASN A 34 8.10 -13.36 -9.40
CA ASN A 34 8.33 -11.98 -8.95
C ASN A 34 7.24 -11.03 -9.45
N LEU A 35 7.12 -9.89 -8.77
CA LEU A 35 6.32 -8.77 -9.22
C LEU A 35 7.20 -7.74 -9.93
N GLY A 36 6.95 -7.53 -11.21
CA GLY A 36 7.56 -6.45 -11.98
C GLY A 36 6.65 -5.23 -12.03
N LEU A 37 7.26 -4.06 -12.02
CA LEU A 37 6.56 -2.79 -12.20
C LEU A 37 7.06 -2.10 -13.47
N HIS A 38 6.14 -1.52 -14.25
CA HIS A 38 6.50 -0.71 -15.40
C HIS A 38 7.37 0.47 -14.95
N PHE A 39 8.59 0.55 -15.50
CA PHE A 39 9.52 1.64 -15.22
C PHE A 39 9.04 2.94 -15.88
N LEU A 40 8.77 3.96 -15.07
CA LEU A 40 8.28 5.26 -15.53
C LEU A 40 9.45 6.14 -15.96
N SER A 41 9.91 5.96 -17.17
CA SER A 41 11.09 6.68 -17.69
C SER A 41 10.88 8.21 -17.68
N GLY A 42 11.81 8.92 -17.05
CA GLY A 42 11.74 10.39 -16.90
C GLY A 42 10.77 10.88 -15.84
N ALA A 43 10.22 10.01 -15.00
CA ALA A 43 9.46 10.42 -13.83
C ALA A 43 10.36 11.15 -12.82
N LEU A 44 9.79 12.13 -12.14
CA LEU A 44 10.44 12.89 -11.08
C LEU A 44 9.81 12.54 -9.73
N THR A 45 10.59 12.52 -8.66
CA THR A 45 10.04 12.39 -7.31
C THR A 45 9.06 13.52 -7.03
N PHE A 46 7.91 13.19 -6.45
CA PHE A 46 6.95 14.19 -6.01
C PHE A 46 7.53 15.05 -4.88
N ASP A 47 7.45 16.36 -5.06
CA ASP A 47 7.84 17.33 -4.05
C ASP A 47 6.60 18.19 -3.66
N PRO A 48 6.12 18.12 -2.41
CA PRO A 48 4.95 18.87 -1.96
C PRO A 48 5.19 20.38 -1.89
N ALA A 49 6.45 20.84 -1.89
CA ALA A 49 6.78 22.26 -1.96
C ALA A 49 6.56 22.84 -3.37
N VAL A 50 6.72 22.01 -4.39
CA VAL A 50 6.62 22.43 -5.81
C VAL A 50 5.24 22.10 -6.40
N THR A 51 4.71 20.92 -6.08
CA THR A 51 3.47 20.41 -6.69
C THR A 51 2.36 20.32 -5.65
N LYS A 52 1.23 20.98 -5.93
CA LYS A 52 0.03 20.88 -5.08
C LYS A 52 -0.91 19.80 -5.62
N VAL A 53 -1.42 18.99 -4.70
CA VAL A 53 -2.43 17.96 -4.98
C VAL A 53 -3.80 18.50 -4.57
N GLY A 54 -4.79 18.38 -5.44
CA GLY A 54 -6.15 18.81 -5.12
C GLY A 54 -6.75 18.01 -3.95
N ALA A 55 -7.60 18.66 -3.16
CA ALA A 55 -8.17 18.10 -1.92
C ALA A 55 -8.84 16.74 -2.11
N GLU A 56 -9.57 16.55 -3.20
CA GLU A 56 -10.26 15.30 -3.52
C GLU A 56 -9.27 14.14 -3.69
N LEU A 57 -8.23 14.32 -4.53
CA LEU A 57 -7.21 13.29 -4.74
C LEU A 57 -6.38 13.04 -3.49
N ALA A 58 -6.00 14.11 -2.78
CA ALA A 58 -5.27 13.99 -1.51
C ALA A 58 -6.07 13.18 -0.48
N SER A 59 -7.38 13.46 -0.35
CA SER A 59 -8.25 12.74 0.58
C SER A 59 -8.39 11.25 0.23
N ARG A 60 -8.51 10.92 -1.06
CA ARG A 60 -8.55 9.52 -1.51
C ARG A 60 -7.24 8.78 -1.21
N ILE A 61 -6.09 9.44 -1.37
CA ILE A 61 -4.78 8.81 -1.09
C ILE A 61 -4.59 8.64 0.42
N VAL A 62 -4.88 9.66 1.23
CA VAL A 62 -4.81 9.56 2.70
C VAL A 62 -5.76 8.48 3.21
N TRP A 63 -6.97 8.40 2.66
CA TRP A 63 -7.94 7.37 2.99
C TRP A 63 -7.38 5.97 2.68
N LEU A 64 -6.82 5.78 1.46
CA LEU A 64 -6.25 4.49 1.02
C LEU A 64 -5.10 4.05 1.93
N ASP A 65 -4.17 4.96 2.21
CA ASP A 65 -3.02 4.64 3.07
C ASP A 65 -3.44 4.38 4.52
N ALA A 66 -4.43 5.09 5.04
CA ALA A 66 -5.00 4.80 6.36
C ALA A 66 -5.76 3.46 6.38
N PHE A 67 -6.48 3.12 5.32
CA PHE A 67 -7.16 1.83 5.17
C PHE A 67 -6.15 0.67 5.10
N LEU A 68 -5.08 0.82 4.35
CA LEU A 68 -4.00 -0.19 4.22
C LEU A 68 -2.98 -0.13 5.36
N THR A 69 -3.09 0.83 6.27
CA THR A 69 -2.10 1.09 7.34
C THR A 69 -0.68 1.34 6.79
N ASN A 70 -0.57 2.04 5.66
CA ASN A 70 0.71 2.40 5.05
C ASN A 70 1.39 3.52 5.85
N VAL A 71 2.51 3.22 6.50
CA VAL A 71 3.22 4.15 7.38
C VAL A 71 4.30 4.99 6.69
N ASP A 72 4.61 4.71 5.43
CA ASP A 72 5.82 5.23 4.78
C ASP A 72 5.57 6.31 3.71
N ARG A 73 4.35 6.85 3.59
CA ARG A 73 4.07 7.98 2.70
C ARG A 73 4.16 9.31 3.45
N THR A 74 5.39 9.69 3.78
CA THR A 74 5.70 10.84 4.65
C THR A 74 6.39 11.97 3.88
N PHE A 75 6.63 13.11 4.54
CA PHE A 75 7.43 14.21 3.96
C PHE A 75 8.87 13.81 3.65
N ARG A 76 9.43 12.82 4.34
CA ARG A 76 10.81 12.35 4.12
C ARG A 76 10.89 11.32 3.00
N ASN A 77 9.84 10.54 2.84
CA ASN A 77 9.71 9.51 1.82
C ASN A 77 8.29 9.60 1.23
N THR A 78 8.15 10.33 0.13
CA THR A 78 6.81 10.59 -0.41
C THR A 78 6.19 9.38 -1.09
N ASN A 79 7.02 8.43 -1.56
CA ASN A 79 6.60 7.24 -2.31
C ASN A 79 5.61 7.57 -3.43
N MET A 80 5.86 8.70 -4.10
CA MET A 80 5.07 9.21 -5.22
C MET A 80 5.98 9.79 -6.29
N LEU A 81 5.57 9.65 -7.54
CA LEU A 81 6.24 10.21 -8.70
C LEU A 81 5.31 11.14 -9.47
N MET A 82 5.89 12.14 -10.11
CA MET A 82 5.26 12.94 -11.15
C MET A 82 5.70 12.44 -12.52
N TRP A 83 4.77 11.90 -13.29
CA TRP A 83 5.03 11.42 -14.64
C TRP A 83 3.94 11.89 -15.59
N HIS A 84 4.32 12.52 -16.70
CA HIS A 84 3.40 13.15 -17.66
C HIS A 84 2.38 14.09 -17.01
N LYS A 85 2.81 14.86 -15.99
CA LYS A 85 1.97 15.78 -15.19
C LYS A 85 0.90 15.10 -14.33
N GLU A 86 0.97 13.79 -14.16
CA GLU A 86 0.09 13.01 -13.31
C GLU A 86 0.85 12.47 -12.10
N LEU A 87 0.13 12.31 -10.98
CA LEU A 87 0.66 11.74 -9.75
C LEU A 87 0.55 10.21 -9.79
N TRP A 88 1.65 9.54 -9.50
CA TRP A 88 1.78 8.09 -9.48
C TRP A 88 2.21 7.62 -8.10
N LEU A 89 1.46 6.70 -7.51
CA LEU A 89 1.79 6.08 -6.23
C LEU A 89 2.71 4.89 -6.47
N ILE A 90 3.77 4.81 -5.69
CA ILE A 90 4.74 3.71 -5.72
C ILE A 90 5.01 3.22 -4.30
N ASP A 91 5.69 2.10 -4.18
CA ASP A 91 6.19 1.52 -2.94
C ASP A 91 5.14 1.45 -1.81
N HIS A 92 4.27 0.46 -1.88
CA HIS A 92 3.28 0.17 -0.84
C HIS A 92 3.76 -0.90 0.15
N GLY A 93 5.07 -1.20 0.17
CA GLY A 93 5.66 -2.27 0.98
C GLY A 93 5.49 -2.08 2.49
N ALA A 94 5.30 -0.84 2.96
CA ALA A 94 5.08 -0.53 4.37
C ALA A 94 3.59 -0.53 4.77
N SER A 95 2.76 -1.32 4.06
CA SER A 95 1.33 -1.50 4.34
C SER A 95 1.06 -2.78 5.12
N LEU A 96 -0.14 -2.89 5.71
CA LEU A 96 -0.65 -4.11 6.36
C LEU A 96 0.30 -4.68 7.43
N TYR A 97 0.81 -3.81 8.29
CA TYR A 97 1.84 -4.13 9.29
C TYR A 97 1.50 -5.33 10.19
N PHE A 98 0.23 -5.68 10.33
CA PHE A 98 -0.19 -6.82 11.13
C PHE A 98 0.41 -8.16 10.64
N HIS A 99 0.76 -8.26 9.35
CA HIS A 99 1.26 -9.50 8.78
C HIS A 99 2.71 -9.85 9.20
N TYR A 100 3.43 -8.93 9.82
CA TYR A 100 4.75 -9.24 10.39
C TYR A 100 4.67 -10.06 11.69
N SER A 101 3.53 -10.03 12.39
CA SER A 101 3.38 -10.78 13.63
C SER A 101 2.14 -11.67 13.67
N TRP A 102 1.13 -11.40 12.85
CA TRP A 102 -0.20 -12.06 12.81
C TRP A 102 -0.96 -12.03 14.14
N VAL A 103 -0.35 -11.46 15.19
CA VAL A 103 -0.94 -11.39 16.53
C VAL A 103 -1.90 -10.23 16.64
N ASN A 104 -3.10 -10.46 17.17
CA ASN A 104 -4.11 -9.44 17.42
C ASN A 104 -4.53 -8.63 16.17
N TRP A 105 -4.44 -9.19 14.97
CA TRP A 105 -4.81 -8.51 13.74
C TRP A 105 -6.24 -7.94 13.79
N GLN A 106 -7.18 -8.58 14.51
CA GLN A 106 -8.54 -8.08 14.71
C GLN A 106 -8.57 -6.71 15.42
N LYS A 107 -7.70 -6.52 16.43
CA LYS A 107 -7.56 -5.23 17.11
C LYS A 107 -6.96 -4.17 16.17
N HIS A 108 -6.00 -4.56 15.35
CA HIS A 108 -5.40 -3.66 14.38
C HIS A 108 -6.40 -3.24 13.30
N ALA A 109 -7.30 -4.12 12.87
CA ALA A 109 -8.33 -3.82 11.90
C ALA A 109 -9.25 -2.65 12.34
N VAL A 110 -9.63 -2.60 13.61
CA VAL A 110 -10.54 -1.58 14.15
C VAL A 110 -9.84 -0.42 14.87
N SER A 111 -8.50 -0.40 14.88
CA SER A 111 -7.75 0.65 15.57
C SER A 111 -7.62 1.93 14.73
N PRO A 112 -7.50 3.11 15.36
CA PRO A 112 -7.11 4.31 14.65
C PRO A 112 -5.71 4.14 14.04
N PHE A 113 -5.44 4.85 12.98
CA PHE A 113 -4.14 4.89 12.33
C PHE A 113 -3.42 6.19 12.70
N VAL A 114 -2.81 6.22 13.88
CA VAL A 114 -2.18 7.43 14.45
C VAL A 114 -1.00 7.95 13.62
N GLN A 115 -0.37 7.10 12.81
CA GLN A 115 0.71 7.47 11.90
C GLN A 115 0.26 8.35 10.74
N VAL A 116 -1.05 8.46 10.52
CA VAL A 116 -1.62 9.35 9.49
C VAL A 116 -1.21 10.81 9.69
N LYS A 117 -0.88 11.23 10.91
CA LYS A 117 -0.38 12.59 11.21
C LYS A 117 0.89 12.96 10.46
N ASP A 118 1.70 11.97 10.07
CA ASP A 118 2.96 12.15 9.36
C ASP A 118 2.79 12.04 7.83
N HIS A 119 1.56 11.79 7.35
CA HIS A 119 1.27 11.59 5.94
C HIS A 119 1.44 12.89 5.14
N VAL A 120 2.23 12.84 4.06
CA VAL A 120 2.64 14.00 3.26
C VAL A 120 1.47 14.79 2.65
N LEU A 121 0.34 14.15 2.33
CA LEU A 121 -0.84 14.81 1.75
C LEU A 121 -1.93 15.15 2.79
N LEU A 122 -1.69 14.90 4.07
CA LEU A 122 -2.71 15.17 5.10
C LEU A 122 -3.16 16.64 5.15
N PRO A 123 -2.28 17.63 4.99
CA PRO A 123 -2.71 19.05 5.00
C PRO A 123 -3.74 19.37 3.91
N GLU A 124 -3.62 18.78 2.73
CA GLU A 124 -4.50 18.96 1.58
C GLU A 124 -5.80 18.13 1.65
N ALA A 125 -5.84 17.07 2.47
CA ALA A 125 -6.93 16.09 2.52
C ALA A 125 -8.16 16.61 3.29
N SER A 126 -8.88 17.60 2.75
CA SER A 126 -10.05 18.21 3.41
C SER A 126 -11.38 17.49 3.17
N GLY A 127 -11.44 16.54 2.23
CA GLY A 127 -12.66 15.80 1.83
C GLY A 127 -12.62 14.32 2.26
N LEU A 128 -12.19 14.02 3.49
CA LEU A 128 -12.04 12.64 3.98
C LEU A 128 -13.38 11.91 4.14
N GLU A 129 -14.45 12.60 4.50
CA GLU A 129 -15.78 12.01 4.63
C GLU A 129 -16.36 11.61 3.27
N GLU A 130 -16.20 12.48 2.27
CA GLU A 130 -16.61 12.22 0.90
C GLU A 130 -15.80 11.05 0.31
N ALA A 131 -14.48 11.01 0.58
CA ALA A 131 -13.63 9.90 0.19
C ALA A 131 -14.09 8.59 0.85
N ASP A 132 -14.43 8.58 2.14
CA ASP A 132 -14.94 7.41 2.85
C ASP A 132 -16.25 6.89 2.24
N ALA A 133 -17.20 7.79 2.02
CA ALA A 133 -18.48 7.44 1.40
C ALA A 133 -18.29 6.83 -0.01
N GLU A 134 -17.36 7.36 -0.80
CA GLU A 134 -17.02 6.84 -2.12
C GLU A 134 -16.36 5.46 -2.02
N MET A 135 -15.34 5.30 -1.18
CA MET A 135 -14.57 4.06 -1.06
C MET A 135 -15.43 2.91 -0.51
N LYS A 136 -16.30 3.17 0.47
CA LYS A 136 -17.27 2.17 0.96
C LYS A 136 -18.22 1.67 -0.13
N ARG A 137 -18.55 2.51 -1.10
CA ARG A 137 -19.39 2.11 -2.24
C ARG A 137 -18.62 1.27 -3.27
N LEU A 138 -17.30 1.53 -3.42
CA LEU A 138 -16.44 0.85 -4.39
C LEU A 138 -15.88 -0.47 -3.86
N LEU A 139 -15.49 -0.51 -2.59
CA LEU A 139 -14.85 -1.66 -1.95
C LEU A 139 -15.87 -2.54 -1.24
N THR A 140 -16.60 -3.36 -2.01
CA THR A 140 -17.46 -4.40 -1.44
C THR A 140 -16.62 -5.59 -0.96
N GLU A 141 -17.18 -6.45 -0.09
CA GLU A 141 -16.51 -7.70 0.31
C GLU A 141 -16.13 -8.55 -0.91
N GLU A 142 -17.01 -8.61 -1.92
CA GLU A 142 -16.74 -9.33 -3.17
C GLU A 142 -15.50 -8.76 -3.87
N LYS A 143 -15.41 -7.43 -3.98
CA LYS A 143 -14.26 -6.76 -4.59
C LYS A 143 -12.96 -6.99 -3.80
N ILE A 144 -13.03 -6.97 -2.47
CA ILE A 144 -11.89 -7.30 -1.60
C ILE A 144 -11.44 -8.75 -1.83
N ARG A 145 -12.38 -9.70 -1.93
CA ARG A 145 -12.08 -11.11 -2.22
C ARG A 145 -11.43 -11.29 -3.59
N GLU A 146 -11.93 -10.60 -4.62
CA GLU A 146 -11.32 -10.60 -5.96
C GLU A 146 -9.88 -10.09 -5.93
N ILE A 147 -9.62 -8.99 -5.23
CA ILE A 147 -8.27 -8.40 -5.11
C ILE A 147 -7.33 -9.37 -4.36
N VAL A 148 -7.74 -9.88 -3.22
CA VAL A 148 -6.91 -10.81 -2.42
C VAL A 148 -6.64 -12.12 -3.17
N ALA A 149 -7.57 -12.58 -4.02
CA ALA A 149 -7.38 -13.77 -4.84
C ALA A 149 -6.25 -13.62 -5.88
N LEU A 150 -5.85 -12.39 -6.22
CA LEU A 150 -4.72 -12.14 -7.13
C LEU A 150 -3.35 -12.48 -6.52
N ILE A 151 -3.25 -12.63 -5.19
CA ILE A 151 -1.98 -12.97 -4.53
C ILE A 151 -1.64 -14.42 -4.87
N PRO A 152 -0.48 -14.70 -5.51
CA PRO A 152 -0.05 -16.08 -5.80
C PRO A 152 0.14 -16.92 -4.54
N ASP A 153 -0.12 -18.21 -4.63
CA ASP A 153 0.11 -19.13 -3.52
C ASP A 153 1.57 -19.14 -3.08
N ASP A 154 2.51 -19.06 -4.01
CA ASP A 154 3.95 -19.07 -3.76
C ASP A 154 4.38 -17.95 -2.80
N TRP A 155 3.69 -16.82 -2.79
CA TRP A 155 3.98 -15.68 -1.89
C TRP A 155 3.33 -15.82 -0.52
N LEU A 156 2.50 -16.83 -0.33
CA LEU A 156 1.83 -17.12 0.93
C LEU A 156 2.41 -18.36 1.63
N HIS A 157 3.58 -18.83 1.16
CA HIS A 157 4.32 -19.93 1.74
C HIS A 157 5.69 -19.46 2.27
N TRP A 158 5.81 -19.32 3.58
CA TRP A 158 7.08 -19.09 4.26
C TRP A 158 7.08 -19.80 5.63
N SER A 159 8.27 -19.98 6.22
CA SER A 159 8.47 -20.79 7.42
C SER A 159 7.62 -20.37 8.65
N GLU A 160 7.28 -19.09 8.73
CA GLU A 160 6.50 -18.52 9.85
C GLU A 160 5.05 -18.21 9.45
N SER A 161 4.59 -18.73 8.33
CA SER A 161 3.25 -18.53 7.83
C SER A 161 2.21 -19.05 8.85
N PRO A 162 1.16 -18.26 9.15
CA PRO A 162 0.16 -18.65 10.14
C PRO A 162 -0.77 -19.78 9.68
N GLY A 163 -0.65 -20.24 8.43
CA GLY A 163 -1.51 -21.28 7.89
C GLY A 163 -1.27 -21.54 6.41
N ARG A 164 -2.20 -22.25 5.79
CA ARG A 164 -2.19 -22.50 4.34
C ARG A 164 -2.56 -21.23 3.58
N PRO A 165 -2.18 -21.09 2.30
CA PRO A 165 -2.45 -19.91 1.49
C PRO A 165 -3.89 -19.40 1.56
N GLN A 166 -4.87 -20.32 1.52
CA GLN A 166 -6.28 -19.95 1.60
C GLN A 166 -6.67 -19.38 2.97
N GLU A 167 -6.09 -19.89 4.04
CA GLU A 167 -6.32 -19.40 5.41
C GLU A 167 -5.73 -18.00 5.58
N ILE A 168 -4.56 -17.76 4.99
CA ILE A 168 -3.91 -16.43 4.99
C ILE A 168 -4.73 -15.42 4.19
N ARG A 169 -5.22 -15.79 3.00
CA ARG A 169 -6.12 -14.91 2.22
C ARG A 169 -7.37 -14.55 3.03
N GLU A 170 -7.94 -15.52 3.75
CA GLU A 170 -9.12 -15.23 4.56
C GLU A 170 -8.82 -14.24 5.71
N ILE A 171 -7.61 -14.25 6.28
CA ILE A 171 -7.19 -13.25 7.27
C ILE A 171 -7.11 -11.86 6.61
N TYR A 172 -6.51 -11.73 5.44
CA TYR A 172 -6.48 -10.46 4.71
C TYR A 172 -7.88 -9.95 4.38
N ILE A 173 -8.76 -10.82 3.89
CA ILE A 173 -10.15 -10.46 3.58
C ILE A 173 -10.85 -9.95 4.83
N ARG A 174 -10.80 -10.69 5.93
CA ARG A 174 -11.43 -10.28 7.19
C ARG A 174 -10.85 -8.98 7.73
N PHE A 175 -9.53 -8.81 7.70
CA PHE A 175 -8.88 -7.58 8.13
C PHE A 175 -9.41 -6.38 7.33
N LEU A 176 -9.42 -6.47 6.01
CA LEU A 176 -9.87 -5.39 5.14
C LEU A 176 -11.38 -5.12 5.28
N CYS A 177 -12.21 -6.15 5.39
CA CYS A 177 -13.65 -5.99 5.61
C CYS A 177 -13.96 -5.33 6.97
N GLU A 178 -13.31 -5.78 8.05
CA GLU A 178 -13.47 -5.19 9.39
C GLU A 178 -13.00 -3.72 9.39
N ARG A 179 -11.87 -3.46 8.74
CA ARG A 179 -11.34 -2.11 8.67
C ARG A 179 -12.23 -1.18 7.85
N LEU A 180 -12.82 -1.67 6.77
CA LEU A 180 -13.80 -0.93 5.98
C LEU A 180 -15.07 -0.63 6.77
N ALA A 181 -15.59 -1.63 7.51
CA ALA A 181 -16.78 -1.49 8.35
C ALA A 181 -16.60 -0.46 9.48
N HIS A 182 -15.36 -0.28 9.96
CA HIS A 182 -15.02 0.65 11.05
C HIS A 182 -14.15 1.83 10.56
N SER A 183 -14.31 2.25 9.30
CA SER A 183 -13.49 3.32 8.71
C SER A 183 -13.60 4.64 9.44
N GLU A 184 -14.72 4.91 10.11
CA GLU A 184 -14.91 6.12 10.93
C GLU A 184 -13.81 6.31 11.98
N THR A 185 -13.19 5.20 12.44
CA THR A 185 -12.12 5.24 13.45
C THR A 185 -10.86 5.92 12.89
N PHE A 186 -10.38 5.49 11.72
CA PHE A 186 -9.19 6.09 11.12
C PHE A 186 -9.49 7.42 10.39
N ILE A 187 -10.72 7.62 9.92
CA ILE A 187 -11.14 8.92 9.35
C ILE A 187 -11.13 9.98 10.42
N LYS A 188 -11.71 9.71 11.60
CA LYS A 188 -11.67 10.64 12.72
C LYS A 188 -10.25 10.99 13.13
N GLU A 189 -9.36 9.99 13.23
CA GLU A 189 -7.93 10.20 13.53
C GLU A 189 -7.29 11.13 12.50
N ALA A 190 -7.50 10.89 11.21
CA ALA A 190 -6.96 11.71 10.14
C ALA A 190 -7.52 13.16 10.17
N GLN A 191 -8.81 13.34 10.45
CA GLN A 191 -9.42 14.66 10.60
C GLN A 191 -8.85 15.43 11.79
N ASP A 192 -8.71 14.77 12.93
CA ASP A 192 -8.19 15.39 14.15
C ASP A 192 -6.69 15.73 13.99
N ALA A 193 -5.91 14.83 13.40
CA ALA A 193 -4.52 15.09 13.06
C ALA A 193 -4.38 16.27 12.07
N ARG A 194 -5.22 16.32 11.03
CA ARG A 194 -5.24 17.44 10.07
C ARG A 194 -5.56 18.78 10.74
N LYS A 195 -6.55 18.83 11.61
CA LYS A 195 -6.90 20.06 12.35
C LYS A 195 -5.75 20.59 13.19
N ALA A 196 -4.88 19.71 13.68
CA ALA A 196 -3.72 20.10 14.46
C ALA A 196 -2.56 20.67 13.59
N LEU A 197 -2.60 20.52 12.26
CA LEU A 197 -1.60 21.03 11.33
C LEU A 197 -1.96 22.42 10.74
N ILE A 198 -3.20 22.85 10.87
CA ILE A 198 -3.75 24.10 10.36
C ILE A 198 -4.19 25.00 11.52
#